data_347e70c13292b1088a37b67f251978f1
#
_entry.id   347e70c13292b1088a37b67f251978f1
#
_cell.length_a   1.000
_cell.length_b   1.000
_cell.length_c   1.000
_cell.angle_alpha   90.00
_cell.angle_beta   90.00
_cell.angle_gamma   90.00
#
_symmetry.space_group_name_H-M   'P 1'
#
loop_
_entity.id
_entity.type
_entity.pdbx_description
1 polymer ?
#
loop_
_entity_poly.entity_id
_entity_poly.type
_entity_poly.pdbx_seq_one_letter_code
_entity_poly.pdbx_strand_id
1 'polypeptide(L)'
;MYITSSDETLSSLQNRTQEIVSELKTWEGIMMTAPAILFSLFAGAYSDLKGRKMLLAVPFVGNIFSYLAMFVNLIWWEELRAEYLLISGLAGLSGGYVCFNIGVYSYMADVSREDKRTMRMSLLNGIFSLGFVIGIQTGSAISDYRTVFMLSTIFGVIGLLYTLMVIQEKEKNKDISTYVQVLGCSPIRDSFRTAFGERSGGRRVLLLVFLASFMSLMMCLNTGDYDYLMTRLKFGWTAKEWGNYLTVQRVTRVVSLLLLLPFLSSIVHVSDWVIIISGLVITALSYTVMCLTQTASLMFLAALLQMNSVTTATIRLLDWSI
;
A
#
# COMPACT_ATOMS: atom_id res chain seq x y z
N MET A 1 44.17 0.22 -21.59
CA MET A 1 43.94 -1.16 -21.06
C MET A 1 43.69 -1.20 -19.55
N TYR A 2 44.12 -0.21 -18.77
CA TYR A 2 43.86 -0.11 -17.31
C TYR A 2 42.44 0.44 -16.92
N ILE A 3 41.81 1.21 -17.82
CA ILE A 3 40.49 1.82 -17.57
C ILE A 3 39.37 0.77 -17.67
N THR A 4 39.47 -0.19 -18.59
CA THR A 4 38.46 -1.23 -18.77
C THR A 4 38.38 -2.26 -17.63
N SER A 5 39.49 -2.56 -16.97
CA SER A 5 39.49 -3.52 -15.85
C SER A 5 38.89 -2.96 -14.55
N SER A 6 39.01 -1.63 -14.33
CA SER A 6 38.39 -0.96 -13.16
C SER A 6 36.87 -0.78 -13.34
N ASP A 7 36.41 -0.54 -14.57
CA ASP A 7 34.97 -0.43 -14.86
C ASP A 7 34.25 -1.78 -14.79
N GLU A 8 34.89 -2.87 -15.25
CA GLU A 8 34.35 -4.23 -15.10
C GLU A 8 34.26 -4.67 -13.64
N THR A 9 35.26 -4.33 -12.81
CA THR A 9 35.21 -4.60 -11.37
C THR A 9 34.15 -3.77 -10.65
N LEU A 10 33.98 -2.50 -11.01
CA LEU A 10 32.95 -1.63 -10.43
C LEU A 10 31.54 -2.12 -10.79
N SER A 11 31.30 -2.47 -12.05
CA SER A 11 30.00 -3.00 -12.50
C SER A 11 29.66 -4.35 -11.84
N SER A 12 30.63 -5.24 -11.65
CA SER A 12 30.43 -6.50 -10.96
C SER A 12 30.12 -6.31 -9.47
N LEU A 13 30.74 -5.36 -8.79
CA LEU A 13 30.44 -4.98 -7.41
C LEU A 13 29.04 -4.37 -7.27
N GLN A 14 28.65 -3.51 -8.20
CA GLN A 14 27.29 -2.94 -8.22
C GLN A 14 26.23 -4.01 -8.41
N ASN A 15 26.42 -4.94 -9.34
CA ASN A 15 25.48 -6.04 -9.58
C ASN A 15 25.35 -6.94 -8.33
N ARG A 16 26.46 -7.31 -7.70
CA ARG A 16 26.44 -8.11 -6.46
C ARG A 16 25.76 -7.40 -5.31
N THR A 17 26.02 -6.11 -5.13
CA THR A 17 25.37 -5.30 -4.10
C THR A 17 23.86 -5.26 -4.33
N GLN A 18 23.44 -5.11 -5.58
CA GLN A 18 22.02 -5.04 -5.92
C GLN A 18 21.31 -6.38 -5.75
N GLU A 19 22.00 -7.51 -6.02
CA GLU A 19 21.50 -8.86 -5.75
C GLU A 19 21.23 -9.04 -4.24
N ILE A 20 22.19 -8.67 -3.38
CA ILE A 20 22.02 -8.73 -1.92
C ILE A 20 20.87 -7.84 -1.45
N VAL A 21 20.79 -6.61 -1.95
CA VAL A 21 19.68 -5.66 -1.59
C VAL A 21 18.34 -6.22 -2.04
N SER A 22 18.25 -6.81 -3.22
CA SER A 22 17.01 -7.42 -3.73
C SER A 22 16.57 -8.61 -2.88
N GLU A 23 17.52 -9.46 -2.46
CA GLU A 23 17.26 -10.59 -1.57
C GLU A 23 16.77 -10.12 -0.19
N LEU A 24 17.44 -9.16 0.43
CA LEU A 24 17.05 -8.59 1.72
C LEU A 24 15.67 -7.94 1.64
N LYS A 25 15.36 -7.20 0.56
CA LYS A 25 14.04 -6.61 0.33
C LYS A 25 12.94 -7.65 0.18
N THR A 26 13.24 -8.78 -0.46
CA THR A 26 12.29 -9.89 -0.59
C THR A 26 11.97 -10.49 0.78
N TRP A 27 12.99 -10.77 1.59
CA TRP A 27 12.79 -11.28 2.94
C TRP A 27 12.07 -10.29 3.87
N GLU A 28 12.44 -9.00 3.83
CA GLU A 28 11.74 -7.94 4.57
C GLU A 28 10.25 -7.90 4.18
N GLY A 29 9.95 -7.94 2.88
CA GLY A 29 8.58 -7.96 2.36
C GLY A 29 7.78 -9.17 2.85
N ILE A 30 8.39 -10.37 2.88
CA ILE A 30 7.77 -11.58 3.42
C ILE A 30 7.49 -11.43 4.92
N MET A 31 8.48 -10.98 5.69
CA MET A 31 8.36 -10.78 7.14
C MET A 31 7.33 -9.72 7.50
N MET A 32 7.14 -8.72 6.66
CA MET A 32 6.15 -7.68 6.84
C MET A 32 4.75 -8.14 6.44
N THR A 33 4.63 -8.88 5.33
CA THR A 33 3.32 -9.19 4.72
C THR A 33 2.70 -10.46 5.29
N ALA A 34 3.46 -11.53 5.48
CA ALA A 34 2.91 -12.82 5.94
C ALA A 34 2.26 -12.73 7.33
N PRO A 35 2.90 -12.13 8.37
CA PRO A 35 2.23 -11.92 9.65
C PRO A 35 1.03 -10.97 9.56
N ALA A 36 1.12 -9.92 8.71
CA ALA A 36 0.04 -8.96 8.54
C ALA A 36 -1.22 -9.62 7.94
N ILE A 37 -1.07 -10.56 7.00
CA ILE A 37 -2.19 -11.34 6.46
C ILE A 37 -2.85 -12.16 7.57
N LEU A 38 -2.06 -12.89 8.36
CA LEU A 38 -2.59 -13.69 9.46
C LEU A 38 -3.32 -12.81 10.49
N PHE A 39 -2.71 -11.69 10.87
CA PHE A 39 -3.31 -10.74 11.80
C PHE A 39 -4.61 -10.13 11.25
N SER A 40 -4.68 -9.83 9.96
CA SER A 40 -5.85 -9.23 9.34
C SER A 40 -7.09 -10.11 9.39
N LEU A 41 -6.93 -11.44 9.35
CA LEU A 41 -8.04 -12.40 9.46
C LEU A 41 -8.77 -12.31 10.82
N PHE A 42 -8.03 -11.98 11.88
CA PHE A 42 -8.59 -11.80 13.22
C PHE A 42 -9.01 -10.35 13.47
N ALA A 43 -8.28 -9.41 12.88
CA ALA A 43 -8.41 -7.97 13.11
C ALA A 43 -9.82 -7.44 12.78
N GLY A 44 -10.43 -7.93 11.69
CA GLY A 44 -11.78 -7.57 11.30
C GLY A 44 -12.80 -7.93 12.38
N ALA A 45 -12.85 -9.20 12.75
CA ALA A 45 -13.78 -9.71 13.75
C ALA A 45 -13.55 -9.09 15.14
N TYR A 46 -12.28 -8.92 15.54
CA TYR A 46 -11.92 -8.24 16.79
C TYR A 46 -12.43 -6.79 16.82
N SER A 47 -12.23 -6.07 15.72
CA SER A 47 -12.62 -4.69 15.53
C SER A 47 -14.15 -4.50 15.58
N ASP A 48 -14.92 -5.46 15.07
CA ASP A 48 -16.38 -5.43 15.13
C ASP A 48 -16.92 -5.58 16.56
N LEU A 49 -16.19 -6.25 17.43
CA LEU A 49 -16.60 -6.49 18.82
C LEU A 49 -16.08 -5.43 19.78
N LYS A 50 -14.82 -5.05 19.67
CA LYS A 50 -14.14 -4.18 20.66
C LYS A 50 -14.05 -2.71 20.22
N GLY A 51 -14.29 -2.44 18.94
CA GLY A 51 -14.16 -1.10 18.38
C GLY A 51 -12.97 -0.94 17.44
N ARG A 52 -12.90 0.17 16.73
CA ARG A 52 -11.96 0.42 15.63
C ARG A 52 -10.63 1.00 16.07
N LYS A 53 -10.56 1.58 17.28
CA LYS A 53 -9.41 2.35 17.77
C LYS A 53 -8.13 1.53 17.87
N MET A 54 -8.22 0.29 18.38
CA MET A 54 -7.05 -0.59 18.48
C MET A 54 -6.52 -0.99 17.11
N LEU A 55 -7.41 -1.20 16.15
CA LEU A 55 -7.03 -1.54 14.78
C LEU A 55 -6.29 -0.41 14.06
N LEU A 56 -6.52 0.83 14.48
CA LEU A 56 -5.78 2.01 14.02
C LEU A 56 -4.47 2.21 14.78
N ALA A 57 -4.47 2.01 16.11
CA ALA A 57 -3.31 2.31 16.95
C ALA A 57 -2.17 1.28 16.80
N VAL A 58 -2.49 -0.02 16.74
CA VAL A 58 -1.49 -1.10 16.70
C VAL A 58 -0.53 -1.00 15.51
N PRO A 59 -0.99 -0.71 14.26
CA PRO A 59 -0.09 -0.50 13.13
C PRO A 59 0.85 0.71 13.29
N PHE A 60 0.42 1.78 13.97
CA PHE A 60 1.34 2.88 14.28
C PHE A 60 2.51 2.44 15.16
N VAL A 61 2.23 1.62 16.18
CA VAL A 61 3.29 1.08 17.05
C VAL A 61 4.28 0.24 16.25
N GLY A 62 3.78 -0.63 15.35
CA GLY A 62 4.65 -1.42 14.48
C GLY A 62 5.49 -0.56 13.53
N ASN A 63 4.90 0.46 12.92
CA ASN A 63 5.62 1.36 12.02
C ASN A 63 6.68 2.19 12.77
N ILE A 64 6.37 2.69 13.97
CA ILE A 64 7.34 3.39 14.84
C ILE A 64 8.52 2.47 15.15
N PHE A 65 8.25 1.21 15.50
CA PHE A 65 9.30 0.22 15.74
C PHE A 65 10.17 -0.01 14.49
N SER A 66 9.56 -0.14 13.32
CA SER A 66 10.27 -0.30 12.05
C SER A 66 11.20 0.88 11.75
N TYR A 67 10.69 2.12 11.87
CA TYR A 67 11.48 3.32 11.62
C TYR A 67 12.62 3.48 12.63
N LEU A 68 12.39 3.15 13.90
CA LEU A 68 13.44 3.13 14.92
C LEU A 68 14.50 2.07 14.64
N ALA A 69 14.11 0.87 14.20
CA ALA A 69 15.04 -0.18 13.82
C ALA A 69 15.94 0.26 12.66
N MET A 70 15.35 0.90 11.64
CA MET A 70 16.10 1.48 10.51
C MET A 70 17.04 2.61 10.96
N PHE A 71 16.57 3.49 11.84
CA PHE A 71 17.37 4.58 12.39
C PHE A 71 18.57 4.06 13.18
N VAL A 72 18.37 3.08 14.05
CA VAL A 72 19.44 2.43 14.82
C VAL A 72 20.44 1.76 13.89
N ASN A 73 19.97 1.06 12.87
CA ASN A 73 20.85 0.41 11.89
C ASN A 73 21.72 1.43 11.13
N LEU A 74 21.21 2.63 10.83
CA LEU A 74 21.99 3.70 10.18
C LEU A 74 23.02 4.34 11.10
N ILE A 75 22.81 4.35 12.43
CA ILE A 75 23.80 4.87 13.39
C ILE A 75 24.98 3.92 13.53
N TRP A 76 24.71 2.64 13.66
CA TRP A 76 25.72 1.57 13.84
C TRP A 76 25.97 0.76 12.56
N TRP A 77 25.83 1.38 11.43
CA TRP A 77 25.91 0.76 10.10
C TRP A 77 27.26 0.06 9.84
N GLU A 78 28.37 0.56 10.41
CA GLU A 78 29.71 -0.05 10.28
C GLU A 78 29.89 -1.31 11.14
N GLU A 79 29.14 -1.41 12.24
CA GLU A 79 29.24 -2.51 13.21
C GLU A 79 28.17 -3.59 12.96
N LEU A 80 27.01 -3.19 12.44
CA LEU A 80 25.88 -4.08 12.22
C LEU A 80 25.91 -4.69 10.82
N ARG A 81 25.58 -5.98 10.75
CA ARG A 81 25.43 -6.69 9.48
C ARG A 81 24.14 -6.25 8.78
N ALA A 82 24.15 -6.31 7.44
CA ALA A 82 22.98 -5.89 6.63
C ALA A 82 21.69 -6.67 6.95
N GLU A 83 21.80 -7.91 7.44
CA GLU A 83 20.66 -8.74 7.82
C GLU A 83 19.84 -8.16 8.99
N TYR A 84 20.42 -7.29 9.83
CA TYR A 84 19.67 -6.59 10.89
C TYR A 84 18.58 -5.64 10.34
N LEU A 85 18.64 -5.27 9.06
CA LEU A 85 17.55 -4.56 8.38
C LEU A 85 16.24 -5.35 8.41
N LEU A 86 16.31 -6.68 8.43
CA LEU A 86 15.13 -7.54 8.50
C LEU A 86 14.30 -7.35 9.79
N ILE A 87 14.90 -6.81 10.85
CA ILE A 87 14.19 -6.51 12.10
C ILE A 87 13.03 -5.52 11.85
N SER A 88 13.19 -4.61 10.89
CA SER A 88 12.11 -3.69 10.49
C SER A 88 10.87 -4.41 9.97
N GLY A 89 11.03 -5.57 9.34
CA GLY A 89 9.94 -6.41 8.85
C GLY A 89 9.03 -6.96 9.96
N LEU A 90 9.50 -7.03 11.21
CA LEU A 90 8.69 -7.42 12.37
C LEU A 90 7.50 -6.48 12.62
N ALA A 91 7.49 -5.28 12.02
CA ALA A 91 6.31 -4.41 12.00
C ALA A 91 5.07 -5.11 11.41
N GLY A 92 5.25 -6.13 10.54
CA GLY A 92 4.17 -6.96 10.05
C GLY A 92 3.34 -7.66 11.13
N LEU A 93 3.93 -7.94 12.31
CA LEU A 93 3.22 -8.50 13.46
C LEU A 93 2.13 -7.55 14.01
N SER A 94 2.21 -6.25 13.73
CA SER A 94 1.17 -5.27 14.07
C SER A 94 0.01 -5.24 13.05
N GLY A 95 0.03 -6.09 12.02
CA GLY A 95 -0.92 -6.05 10.92
C GLY A 95 -0.62 -5.02 9.83
N GLY A 96 0.40 -4.18 10.04
CA GLY A 96 0.95 -3.24 9.07
C GLY A 96 -0.10 -2.37 8.36
N TYR A 97 0.18 -2.04 7.11
CA TYR A 97 -0.67 -1.22 6.26
C TYR A 97 -2.06 -1.83 6.00
N VAL A 98 -2.17 -3.16 5.96
CA VAL A 98 -3.44 -3.86 5.69
C VAL A 98 -4.44 -3.60 6.81
N CYS A 99 -4.05 -3.82 8.07
CA CYS A 99 -4.92 -3.59 9.22
C CYS A 99 -5.24 -2.12 9.43
N PHE A 100 -4.27 -1.22 9.15
CA PHE A 100 -4.51 0.20 9.18
C PHE A 100 -5.62 0.62 8.21
N ASN A 101 -5.57 0.16 6.96
CA ASN A 101 -6.59 0.45 5.97
C ASN A 101 -7.96 -0.10 6.38
N ILE A 102 -8.03 -1.37 6.82
CA ILE A 102 -9.28 -1.95 7.34
C ILE A 102 -9.84 -1.07 8.45
N GLY A 103 -9.01 -0.64 9.40
CA GLY A 103 -9.40 0.24 10.50
C GLY A 103 -9.94 1.58 10.04
N VAL A 104 -9.22 2.27 9.15
CA VAL A 104 -9.59 3.60 8.63
C VAL A 104 -10.90 3.55 7.86
N TYR A 105 -11.04 2.63 6.91
CA TYR A 105 -12.25 2.52 6.09
C TYR A 105 -13.46 2.08 6.92
N SER A 106 -13.28 1.13 7.83
CA SER A 106 -14.34 0.69 8.73
C SER A 106 -14.78 1.80 9.69
N TYR A 107 -13.83 2.54 10.28
CA TYR A 107 -14.14 3.69 11.14
C TYR A 107 -14.89 4.78 10.38
N MET A 108 -14.43 5.11 9.16
CA MET A 108 -15.08 6.10 8.30
C MET A 108 -16.50 5.65 7.92
N ALA A 109 -16.72 4.36 7.65
CA ALA A 109 -18.04 3.81 7.37
C ALA A 109 -18.97 3.93 8.57
N ASP A 110 -18.48 3.65 9.79
CA ASP A 110 -19.26 3.68 11.03
C ASP A 110 -19.66 5.11 11.46
N VAL A 111 -18.81 6.12 11.16
CA VAL A 111 -19.06 7.54 11.50
C VAL A 111 -19.80 8.28 10.41
N SER A 112 -19.85 7.76 9.19
CA SER A 112 -20.49 8.41 8.06
C SER A 112 -21.97 8.03 7.95
N ARG A 113 -22.82 9.05 7.69
CA ARG A 113 -24.21 8.81 7.30
C ARG A 113 -24.24 8.22 5.89
N GLU A 114 -25.22 7.39 5.60
CA GLU A 114 -25.33 6.67 4.32
C GLU A 114 -25.30 7.60 3.12
N ASP A 115 -26.03 8.72 3.19
CA ASP A 115 -26.12 9.73 2.13
C ASP A 115 -24.78 10.42 1.80
N LYS A 116 -23.82 10.47 2.75
CA LYS A 116 -22.51 11.14 2.62
C LYS A 116 -21.31 10.20 2.64
N ARG A 117 -21.56 8.90 2.76
CA ARG A 117 -20.48 7.90 2.91
C ARG A 117 -19.51 7.91 1.72
N THR A 118 -20.04 7.88 0.49
CA THR A 118 -19.23 7.88 -0.73
C THR A 118 -18.35 9.12 -0.84
N MET A 119 -18.93 10.31 -0.56
CA MET A 119 -18.19 11.56 -0.59
C MET A 119 -17.05 11.58 0.45
N ARG A 120 -17.31 11.13 1.68
CA ARG A 120 -16.31 11.08 2.75
C ARG A 120 -15.20 10.06 2.45
N MET A 121 -15.53 8.91 1.86
CA MET A 121 -14.54 7.92 1.43
C MET A 121 -13.66 8.48 0.31
N SER A 122 -14.23 9.20 -0.65
CA SER A 122 -13.47 9.86 -1.72
C SER A 122 -12.53 10.94 -1.18
N LEU A 123 -13.01 11.75 -0.22
CA LEU A 123 -12.18 12.75 0.45
C LEU A 123 -11.03 12.11 1.23
N LEU A 124 -11.30 11.03 1.96
CA LEU A 124 -10.28 10.25 2.67
C LEU A 124 -9.19 9.76 1.71
N ASN A 125 -9.57 9.17 0.58
CA ASN A 125 -8.62 8.71 -0.44
C ASN A 125 -7.82 9.86 -1.05
N GLY A 126 -8.45 11.03 -1.25
CA GLY A 126 -7.78 12.25 -1.71
C GLY A 126 -6.71 12.72 -0.73
N ILE A 127 -7.04 12.85 0.55
CA ILE A 127 -6.10 13.24 1.62
C ILE A 127 -4.98 12.21 1.75
N PHE A 128 -5.29 10.93 1.67
CA PHE A 128 -4.30 9.86 1.70
C PHE A 128 -3.29 9.97 0.54
N SER A 129 -3.78 10.24 -0.67
CA SER A 129 -2.95 10.44 -1.85
C SER A 129 -2.07 11.70 -1.74
N LEU A 130 -2.59 12.79 -1.19
CA LEU A 130 -1.81 14.00 -0.91
C LEU A 130 -0.70 13.72 0.12
N GLY A 131 -1.01 12.97 1.18
CA GLY A 131 -0.01 12.53 2.16
C GLY A 131 1.14 11.75 1.53
N PHE A 132 0.85 10.85 0.59
CA PHE A 132 1.87 10.14 -0.18
C PHE A 132 2.76 11.09 -0.99
N VAL A 133 2.17 12.05 -1.70
CA VAL A 133 2.94 13.03 -2.51
C VAL A 133 3.86 13.85 -1.62
N ILE A 134 3.35 14.38 -0.51
CA ILE A 134 4.14 15.17 0.44
C ILE A 134 5.27 14.32 1.04
N GLY A 135 4.96 13.09 1.47
CA GLY A 135 5.93 12.17 2.06
C GLY A 135 7.06 11.80 1.09
N ILE A 136 6.73 11.47 -0.16
CA ILE A 136 7.70 11.14 -1.21
C ILE A 136 8.61 12.34 -1.49
N GLN A 137 8.05 13.54 -1.67
CA GLN A 137 8.85 14.73 -1.97
C GLN A 137 9.74 15.14 -0.80
N THR A 138 9.21 15.08 0.42
CA THR A 138 10.00 15.37 1.61
C THR A 138 11.14 14.35 1.77
N GLY A 139 10.85 13.06 1.64
CA GLY A 139 11.85 11.99 1.76
C GLY A 139 12.91 12.04 0.67
N SER A 140 12.53 12.38 -0.57
CA SER A 140 13.49 12.49 -1.69
C SER A 140 14.32 13.78 -1.67
N ALA A 141 13.84 14.83 -1.02
CA ALA A 141 14.56 16.09 -0.87
C ALA A 141 15.63 16.06 0.24
N ILE A 142 15.47 15.17 1.22
CA ILE A 142 16.41 15.04 2.34
C ILE A 142 17.49 14.03 1.95
N SER A 143 18.76 14.49 1.88
CA SER A 143 19.89 13.65 1.53
C SER A 143 20.34 12.72 2.67
N ASP A 144 20.04 13.08 3.91
CA ASP A 144 20.40 12.29 5.09
C ASP A 144 19.27 11.35 5.49
N TYR A 145 19.46 10.06 5.27
CA TYR A 145 18.50 9.02 5.63
C TYR A 145 18.20 8.95 7.13
N ARG A 146 19.14 9.34 8.01
CA ARG A 146 18.90 9.39 9.45
C ARG A 146 17.77 10.36 9.77
N THR A 147 17.83 11.55 9.17
CA THR A 147 16.78 12.57 9.32
C THR A 147 15.43 12.07 8.80
N VAL A 148 15.40 11.33 7.69
CA VAL A 148 14.15 10.77 7.13
C VAL A 148 13.49 9.81 8.13
N PHE A 149 14.25 8.86 8.68
CA PHE A 149 13.68 7.89 9.62
C PHE A 149 13.29 8.52 10.97
N MET A 150 14.05 9.53 11.43
CA MET A 150 13.70 10.29 12.62
C MET A 150 12.37 11.05 12.44
N LEU A 151 12.20 11.75 11.32
CA LEU A 151 10.94 12.43 10.99
C LEU A 151 9.77 11.45 10.86
N SER A 152 9.98 10.31 10.20
CA SER A 152 8.96 9.26 10.06
C SER A 152 8.52 8.73 11.42
N THR A 153 9.47 8.56 12.35
CA THR A 153 9.18 8.16 13.74
C THR A 153 8.35 9.23 14.46
N ILE A 154 8.72 10.50 14.35
CA ILE A 154 7.99 11.62 14.97
C ILE A 154 6.57 11.69 14.44
N PHE A 155 6.36 11.63 13.12
CA PHE A 155 5.02 11.61 12.53
C PHE A 155 4.22 10.37 12.93
N GLY A 156 4.87 9.20 13.06
CA GLY A 156 4.26 7.99 13.59
C GLY A 156 3.75 8.17 15.02
N VAL A 157 4.56 8.78 15.90
CA VAL A 157 4.18 9.08 17.29
C VAL A 157 3.04 10.09 17.35
N ILE A 158 3.08 11.14 16.55
CA ILE A 158 1.99 12.12 16.45
C ILE A 158 0.69 11.43 16.01
N GLY A 159 0.74 10.58 14.98
CA GLY A 159 -0.40 9.81 14.51
C GLY A 159 -0.97 8.87 15.57
N LEU A 160 -0.10 8.19 16.32
CA LEU A 160 -0.49 7.33 17.43
C LEU A 160 -1.19 8.14 18.54
N LEU A 161 -0.59 9.25 18.98
CA LEU A 161 -1.16 10.12 20.02
C LEU A 161 -2.51 10.69 19.57
N TYR A 162 -2.62 11.14 18.31
CA TYR A 162 -3.89 11.58 17.74
C TYR A 162 -4.94 10.47 17.79
N THR A 163 -4.58 9.26 17.38
CA THR A 163 -5.48 8.10 17.40
C THR A 163 -5.95 7.79 18.82
N LEU A 164 -5.05 7.84 19.80
CA LEU A 164 -5.36 7.53 21.20
C LEU A 164 -6.20 8.64 21.88
N MET A 165 -5.98 9.90 21.55
CA MET A 165 -6.61 11.03 22.25
C MET A 165 -7.90 11.49 21.57
N VAL A 166 -7.96 11.49 20.24
CA VAL A 166 -9.04 12.14 19.50
C VAL A 166 -10.08 11.13 19.00
N ILE A 167 -9.66 9.92 18.60
CA ILE A 167 -10.60 8.94 18.09
C ILE A 167 -11.43 8.35 19.22
N GLN A 168 -12.73 8.64 19.16
CA GLN A 168 -13.70 8.12 20.13
C GLN A 168 -14.16 6.73 19.71
N GLU A 169 -14.13 5.82 20.66
CA GLU A 169 -14.61 4.46 20.47
C GLU A 169 -16.09 4.36 20.81
N LYS A 170 -16.90 3.84 19.88
CA LYS A 170 -18.25 3.39 20.23
C LYS A 170 -18.09 2.07 21.01
N GLU A 171 -18.32 2.11 22.31
CA GLU A 171 -18.33 0.90 23.14
C GLU A 171 -19.37 -0.09 22.56
N LYS A 172 -18.86 -1.18 22.04
CA LYS A 172 -19.64 -2.37 21.70
C LYS A 172 -19.32 -3.44 22.74
N ASN A 173 -20.31 -4.21 23.12
CA ASN A 173 -20.41 -5.25 24.13
C ASN A 173 -19.10 -5.76 24.79
N LYS A 174 -19.12 -5.82 26.14
CA LYS A 174 -17.97 -6.17 27.00
C LYS A 174 -17.96 -7.65 27.46
N ASP A 175 -18.73 -8.56 26.84
CA ASP A 175 -18.81 -9.94 27.30
C ASP A 175 -17.54 -10.74 27.00
N ILE A 176 -16.90 -11.21 28.08
CA ILE A 176 -15.64 -11.97 28.03
C ILE A 176 -15.77 -13.27 27.21
N SER A 177 -16.95 -13.90 27.19
CA SER A 177 -17.23 -15.10 26.40
C SER A 177 -17.03 -14.88 24.88
N THR A 178 -17.29 -13.66 24.40
CA THR A 178 -17.15 -13.28 23.01
C THR A 178 -15.67 -13.13 22.58
N TYR A 179 -14.78 -12.78 23.52
CA TYR A 179 -13.33 -12.68 23.22
C TYR A 179 -12.69 -14.04 22.95
N VAL A 180 -13.13 -15.08 23.67
CA VAL A 180 -12.62 -16.44 23.46
C VAL A 180 -13.05 -16.97 22.08
N GLN A 181 -14.23 -16.57 21.60
CA GLN A 181 -14.70 -16.92 20.26
C GLN A 181 -13.91 -16.21 19.16
N VAL A 182 -13.45 -14.97 19.37
CA VAL A 182 -12.70 -14.18 18.37
C VAL A 182 -11.27 -14.65 18.24
N LEU A 183 -10.63 -15.08 19.32
CA LEU A 183 -9.30 -15.68 19.30
C LEU A 183 -9.31 -17.13 18.80
N GLY A 184 -10.49 -17.74 18.67
CA GLY A 184 -10.66 -19.07 18.09
C GLY A 184 -10.60 -19.06 16.56
N CYS A 185 -10.62 -20.25 15.96
CA CYS A 185 -10.67 -20.40 14.50
C CYS A 185 -12.04 -20.02 13.87
N SER A 186 -13.03 -19.62 14.68
CA SER A 186 -14.36 -19.29 14.19
C SER A 186 -14.39 -18.11 13.22
N PRO A 187 -13.71 -16.96 13.44
CA PRO A 187 -13.74 -15.83 12.51
C PRO A 187 -13.11 -16.17 11.15
N ILE A 188 -12.04 -16.97 11.17
CA ILE A 188 -11.41 -17.45 9.93
C ILE A 188 -12.38 -18.35 9.17
N ARG A 189 -12.98 -19.33 9.85
CA ARG A 189 -13.96 -20.22 9.24
C ARG A 189 -15.16 -19.47 8.69
N ASP A 190 -15.66 -18.47 9.41
CA ASP A 190 -16.82 -17.67 9.00
C ASP A 190 -16.47 -16.76 7.81
N SER A 191 -15.28 -16.21 7.75
CA SER A 191 -14.76 -15.47 6.60
C SER A 191 -14.67 -16.36 5.36
N PHE A 192 -14.08 -17.55 5.50
CA PHE A 192 -14.05 -18.54 4.41
C PHE A 192 -15.45 -19.00 4.00
N ARG A 193 -16.33 -19.27 4.96
CA ARG A 193 -17.72 -19.64 4.67
C ARG A 193 -18.47 -18.53 3.95
N THR A 194 -18.22 -17.27 4.31
CA THR A 194 -18.81 -16.11 3.63
C THR A 194 -18.28 -15.96 2.21
N ALA A 195 -16.97 -16.16 1.99
CA ALA A 195 -16.37 -16.05 0.67
C ALA A 195 -16.76 -17.20 -0.27
N PHE A 196 -16.81 -18.44 0.25
CA PHE A 196 -17.04 -19.66 -0.54
C PHE A 196 -18.43 -20.26 -0.38
N GLY A 197 -19.29 -19.69 0.48
CA GLY A 197 -20.65 -20.16 0.71
C GLY A 197 -21.54 -20.10 -0.53
N GLU A 198 -22.54 -20.97 -0.58
CA GLU A 198 -23.51 -20.97 -1.67
C GLU A 198 -24.37 -19.71 -1.63
N ARG A 199 -24.51 -19.06 -2.80
CA ARG A 199 -25.36 -17.87 -2.99
C ARG A 199 -26.26 -18.10 -4.20
N SER A 200 -27.52 -17.69 -4.07
CA SER A 200 -28.51 -17.78 -5.15
C SER A 200 -28.11 -16.90 -6.35
N GLY A 201 -28.45 -17.34 -7.56
CA GLY A 201 -28.32 -16.52 -8.77
C GLY A 201 -26.89 -16.33 -9.31
N GLY A 202 -25.96 -17.29 -9.07
CA GLY A 202 -24.60 -17.23 -9.63
C GLY A 202 -23.67 -16.19 -8.96
N ARG A 203 -24.15 -15.47 -7.94
CA ARG A 203 -23.37 -14.41 -7.23
C ARG A 203 -22.09 -14.94 -6.59
N ARG A 204 -22.02 -16.25 -6.27
CA ARG A 204 -20.80 -16.87 -5.78
C ARG A 204 -19.68 -16.83 -6.81
N VAL A 205 -19.96 -17.21 -8.06
CA VAL A 205 -18.94 -17.21 -9.14
C VAL A 205 -18.47 -15.79 -9.41
N LEU A 206 -19.40 -14.83 -9.46
CA LEU A 206 -19.07 -13.43 -9.63
C LEU A 206 -18.11 -12.91 -8.53
N LEU A 207 -18.40 -13.24 -7.25
CA LEU A 207 -17.54 -12.87 -6.12
C LEU A 207 -16.14 -13.48 -6.24
N LEU A 208 -16.05 -14.78 -6.59
CA LEU A 208 -14.77 -15.47 -6.72
C LEU A 208 -13.94 -14.91 -7.88
N VAL A 209 -14.56 -14.63 -9.03
CA VAL A 209 -13.90 -13.97 -10.17
C VAL A 209 -13.42 -12.59 -9.78
N PHE A 210 -14.23 -11.82 -9.04
CA PHE A 210 -13.83 -10.51 -8.55
C PHE A 210 -12.62 -10.58 -7.60
N LEU A 211 -12.64 -11.51 -6.62
CA LEU A 211 -11.52 -11.72 -5.69
C LEU A 211 -10.24 -12.15 -6.43
N ALA A 212 -10.35 -13.06 -7.40
CA ALA A 212 -9.21 -13.50 -8.21
C ALA A 212 -8.65 -12.36 -9.06
N SER A 213 -9.51 -11.56 -9.68
CA SER A 213 -9.10 -10.38 -10.47
C SER A 213 -8.43 -9.33 -9.58
N PHE A 214 -8.98 -9.08 -8.38
CA PHE A 214 -8.39 -8.15 -7.43
C PHE A 214 -7.02 -8.63 -6.92
N MET A 215 -6.89 -9.93 -6.62
CA MET A 215 -5.61 -10.53 -6.24
C MET A 215 -4.57 -10.39 -7.36
N SER A 216 -4.95 -10.70 -8.60
CA SER A 216 -4.05 -10.56 -9.76
C SER A 216 -3.61 -9.10 -9.95
N LEU A 217 -4.53 -8.15 -9.80
CA LEU A 217 -4.23 -6.72 -9.86
C LEU A 217 -3.24 -6.30 -8.78
N MET A 218 -3.46 -6.73 -7.52
CA MET A 218 -2.56 -6.40 -6.42
C MET A 218 -1.16 -6.99 -6.62
N MET A 219 -1.04 -8.19 -7.19
CA MET A 219 0.26 -8.76 -7.57
C MET A 219 0.99 -7.88 -8.59
N CYS A 220 0.29 -7.35 -9.59
CA CYS A 220 0.89 -6.48 -10.61
C CYS A 220 1.28 -5.09 -10.07
N LEU A 221 0.55 -4.56 -9.10
CA LEU A 221 0.78 -3.19 -8.58
C LEU A 221 1.88 -3.09 -7.51
N ASN A 222 2.29 -4.21 -6.89
CA ASN A 222 3.28 -4.22 -5.80
C ASN A 222 4.72 -4.45 -6.29
N THR A 223 5.11 -3.81 -7.38
CA THR A 223 6.47 -3.91 -7.96
C THR A 223 7.37 -2.74 -7.62
N GLY A 224 6.89 -1.75 -6.87
CA GLY A 224 7.53 -0.44 -6.70
C GLY A 224 8.99 -0.47 -6.23
N ASP A 225 9.37 -1.39 -5.33
CA ASP A 225 10.76 -1.52 -4.87
C ASP A 225 11.68 -2.05 -5.99
N TYR A 226 11.20 -3.00 -6.78
CA TYR A 226 11.91 -3.54 -7.93
C TYR A 226 11.97 -2.55 -9.09
N ASP A 227 10.92 -1.73 -9.28
CA ASP A 227 10.89 -0.67 -10.28
C ASP A 227 11.99 0.38 -9.99
N TYR A 228 12.21 0.71 -8.72
CA TYR A 228 13.32 1.59 -8.31
C TYR A 228 14.69 0.97 -8.62
N LEU A 229 14.89 -0.29 -8.25
CA LEU A 229 16.16 -0.98 -8.53
C LEU A 229 16.42 -1.06 -10.04
N MET A 230 15.40 -1.33 -10.84
CA MET A 230 15.48 -1.39 -12.29
C MET A 230 15.83 -0.02 -12.88
N THR A 231 15.18 1.06 -12.43
CA THR A 231 15.47 2.42 -12.94
C THR A 231 16.85 2.90 -12.53
N ARG A 232 17.32 2.52 -11.36
CA ARG A 232 18.69 2.79 -10.90
C ARG A 232 19.73 2.09 -11.76
N LEU A 233 19.53 0.81 -12.11
CA LEU A 233 20.42 0.07 -13.00
C LEU A 233 20.42 0.64 -14.43
N LYS A 234 19.21 0.88 -14.97
CA LYS A 234 19.03 1.20 -16.39
C LYS A 234 19.34 2.65 -16.74
N PHE A 235 18.98 3.57 -15.83
CA PHE A 235 19.07 5.01 -16.06
C PHE A 235 20.01 5.74 -15.08
N GLY A 236 20.55 5.04 -14.07
CA GLY A 236 21.37 5.65 -13.02
C GLY A 236 20.59 6.61 -12.10
N TRP A 237 19.26 6.43 -11.99
CA TRP A 237 18.42 7.35 -11.22
C TRP A 237 18.81 7.41 -9.75
N THR A 238 18.83 8.61 -9.23
CA THR A 238 18.94 8.90 -7.80
C THR A 238 17.59 8.80 -7.11
N ALA A 239 17.57 8.79 -5.77
CA ALA A 239 16.34 8.82 -4.99
C ALA A 239 15.45 10.04 -5.33
N LYS A 240 16.07 11.18 -5.69
CA LYS A 240 15.35 12.40 -6.09
C LYS A 240 14.61 12.23 -7.42
N GLU A 241 15.25 11.67 -8.42
CA GLU A 241 14.63 11.43 -9.74
C GLU A 241 13.51 10.40 -9.64
N TRP A 242 13.72 9.35 -8.86
CA TRP A 242 12.67 8.38 -8.54
C TRP A 242 11.49 9.01 -7.79
N GLY A 243 11.76 9.87 -6.80
CA GLY A 243 10.73 10.61 -6.07
C GLY A 243 9.89 11.53 -6.99
N ASN A 244 10.54 12.19 -7.94
CA ASN A 244 9.85 13.01 -8.94
C ASN A 244 8.93 12.14 -9.84
N TYR A 245 9.43 11.00 -10.31
CA TYR A 245 8.65 10.04 -11.08
C TYR A 245 7.39 9.56 -10.31
N LEU A 246 7.56 9.13 -9.06
CA LEU A 246 6.45 8.71 -8.20
C LEU A 246 5.46 9.84 -7.95
N THR A 247 5.95 11.06 -7.80
CA THR A 247 5.08 12.24 -7.62
C THR A 247 4.21 12.48 -8.85
N VAL A 248 4.80 12.47 -10.05
CA VAL A 248 4.05 12.59 -11.30
C VAL A 248 3.00 11.50 -11.38
N GLN A 249 3.36 10.24 -11.13
CA GLN A 249 2.45 9.11 -11.13
C GLN A 249 1.27 9.29 -10.15
N ARG A 250 1.55 9.75 -8.93
CA ARG A 250 0.51 9.96 -7.88
C ARG A 250 -0.39 11.16 -8.19
N VAL A 251 0.19 12.29 -8.60
CA VAL A 251 -0.58 13.48 -8.99
C VAL A 251 -1.48 13.18 -10.18
N THR A 252 -0.94 12.52 -11.19
CA THR A 252 -1.70 12.09 -12.37
C THR A 252 -2.89 11.21 -11.98
N ARG A 253 -2.71 10.29 -11.04
CA ARG A 253 -3.79 9.44 -10.51
C ARG A 253 -4.85 10.26 -9.78
N VAL A 254 -4.46 11.21 -8.94
CA VAL A 254 -5.40 12.10 -8.22
C VAL A 254 -6.20 12.94 -9.20
N VAL A 255 -5.55 13.53 -10.20
CA VAL A 255 -6.21 14.31 -11.27
C VAL A 255 -7.22 13.46 -12.04
N SER A 256 -6.85 12.24 -12.38
CA SER A 256 -7.76 11.30 -13.04
C SER A 256 -8.99 10.98 -12.19
N LEU A 257 -8.79 10.73 -10.90
CA LEU A 257 -9.87 10.46 -9.95
C LEU A 257 -10.84 11.62 -9.77
N LEU A 258 -10.31 12.84 -9.72
CA LEU A 258 -11.11 14.03 -9.45
C LEU A 258 -11.76 14.64 -10.70
N LEU A 259 -11.12 14.52 -11.85
CA LEU A 259 -11.56 15.17 -13.08
C LEU A 259 -12.01 14.17 -14.16
N LEU A 260 -11.16 13.20 -14.51
CA LEU A 260 -11.42 12.29 -15.61
C LEU A 260 -12.58 11.34 -15.32
N LEU A 261 -12.62 10.77 -14.14
CA LEU A 261 -13.66 9.81 -13.76
C LEU A 261 -15.06 10.45 -13.70
N PRO A 262 -15.28 11.60 -13.01
CA PRO A 262 -16.57 12.30 -13.05
C PRO A 262 -16.95 12.73 -14.48
N PHE A 263 -15.98 13.18 -15.28
CA PHE A 263 -16.21 13.55 -16.68
C PHE A 263 -16.74 12.37 -17.49
N LEU A 264 -16.07 11.22 -17.45
CA LEU A 264 -16.47 10.03 -18.18
C LEU A 264 -17.83 9.49 -17.71
N SER A 265 -18.04 9.48 -16.39
CA SER A 265 -19.25 8.91 -15.80
C SER A 265 -20.47 9.84 -15.90
N SER A 266 -20.31 11.14 -15.65
CA SER A 266 -21.44 12.07 -15.51
C SER A 266 -21.73 12.84 -16.79
N ILE A 267 -20.73 13.13 -17.63
CA ILE A 267 -20.91 13.91 -18.87
C ILE A 267 -21.00 12.99 -20.09
N VAL A 268 -20.09 12.01 -20.20
CA VAL A 268 -20.05 11.10 -21.35
C VAL A 268 -20.96 9.88 -21.16
N HIS A 269 -21.41 9.63 -19.91
CA HIS A 269 -22.25 8.47 -19.54
C HIS A 269 -21.68 7.12 -19.96
N VAL A 270 -20.36 6.98 -19.89
CA VAL A 270 -19.66 5.71 -20.17
C VAL A 270 -20.02 4.71 -19.06
N SER A 271 -20.37 3.48 -19.45
CA SER A 271 -20.67 2.44 -18.49
C SER A 271 -19.43 2.08 -17.64
N ASP A 272 -19.64 1.79 -16.36
CA ASP A 272 -18.55 1.50 -15.41
C ASP A 272 -17.67 0.33 -15.87
N TRP A 273 -18.25 -0.67 -16.54
CA TRP A 273 -17.51 -1.80 -17.13
C TRP A 273 -16.50 -1.38 -18.18
N VAL A 274 -16.86 -0.42 -19.06
CA VAL A 274 -15.94 0.11 -20.07
C VAL A 274 -14.80 0.88 -19.41
N ILE A 275 -15.10 1.65 -18.35
CA ILE A 275 -14.09 2.38 -17.59
C ILE A 275 -13.10 1.40 -16.92
N ILE A 276 -13.59 0.31 -16.35
CA ILE A 276 -12.76 -0.73 -15.71
C ILE A 276 -11.85 -1.40 -16.75
N ILE A 277 -12.44 -1.89 -17.85
CA ILE A 277 -11.69 -2.61 -18.88
C ILE A 277 -10.65 -1.69 -19.54
N SER A 278 -11.02 -0.45 -19.88
CA SER A 278 -10.08 0.53 -20.44
C SER A 278 -8.94 0.83 -19.48
N GLY A 279 -9.23 0.96 -18.17
CA GLY A 279 -8.22 1.16 -17.13
C GLY A 279 -7.22 0.00 -17.03
N LEU A 280 -7.71 -1.25 -17.10
CA LEU A 280 -6.85 -2.45 -17.11
C LEU A 280 -5.96 -2.50 -18.35
N VAL A 281 -6.52 -2.24 -19.54
CA VAL A 281 -5.76 -2.25 -20.80
C VAL A 281 -4.69 -1.16 -20.79
N ILE A 282 -5.02 0.06 -20.35
CA ILE A 282 -4.07 1.18 -20.26
C ILE A 282 -2.98 0.88 -19.24
N THR A 283 -3.32 0.27 -18.12
CA THR A 283 -2.33 -0.15 -17.11
C THR A 283 -1.38 -1.20 -17.67
N ALA A 284 -1.89 -2.21 -18.37
CA ALA A 284 -1.06 -3.23 -19.03
C ALA A 284 -0.14 -2.60 -20.09
N LEU A 285 -0.66 -1.66 -20.90
CA LEU A 285 0.13 -0.92 -21.86
C LEU A 285 1.23 -0.09 -21.20
N SER A 286 0.94 0.58 -20.08
CA SER A 286 1.93 1.34 -19.31
C SER A 286 3.08 0.45 -18.83
N TYR A 287 2.81 -0.72 -18.24
CA TYR A 287 3.86 -1.66 -17.85
C TYR A 287 4.65 -2.20 -19.04
N THR A 288 3.99 -2.44 -20.17
CA THR A 288 4.69 -2.84 -21.40
C THR A 288 5.65 -1.74 -21.87
N VAL A 289 5.22 -0.48 -21.83
CA VAL A 289 6.08 0.67 -22.15
C VAL A 289 7.24 0.74 -21.16
N MET A 290 7.01 0.55 -19.86
CA MET A 290 8.08 0.51 -18.83
C MET A 290 9.14 -0.56 -19.13
N CYS A 291 8.72 -1.77 -19.52
CA CYS A 291 9.64 -2.86 -19.83
C CYS A 291 10.49 -2.56 -21.06
N LEU A 292 9.88 -2.00 -22.11
CA LEU A 292 10.52 -1.76 -23.40
C LEU A 292 11.31 -0.44 -23.44
N THR A 293 11.06 0.49 -22.53
CA THR A 293 11.66 1.83 -22.60
C THR A 293 13.16 1.80 -22.37
N GLN A 294 13.86 2.60 -23.15
CA GLN A 294 15.32 2.81 -23.00
C GLN A 294 15.65 4.27 -22.59
N THR A 295 14.64 5.11 -22.44
CA THR A 295 14.84 6.53 -22.14
C THR A 295 14.01 6.96 -20.94
N ALA A 296 14.58 7.87 -20.11
CA ALA A 296 13.89 8.41 -18.94
C ALA A 296 12.56 9.12 -19.32
N SER A 297 12.50 9.78 -20.48
CA SER A 297 11.30 10.48 -20.93
C SER A 297 10.11 9.53 -21.17
N LEU A 298 10.35 8.35 -21.74
CA LEU A 298 9.32 7.34 -21.93
C LEU A 298 8.82 6.74 -20.62
N MET A 299 9.66 6.69 -19.57
CA MET A 299 9.22 6.32 -18.22
C MET A 299 8.17 7.30 -17.69
N PHE A 300 8.39 8.62 -17.84
CA PHE A 300 7.39 9.61 -17.44
C PHE A 300 6.10 9.51 -18.27
N LEU A 301 6.21 9.17 -19.56
CA LEU A 301 5.03 8.89 -20.39
C LEU A 301 4.25 7.68 -19.85
N ALA A 302 4.94 6.61 -19.46
CA ALA A 302 4.31 5.46 -18.83
C ALA A 302 3.58 5.83 -17.51
N ALA A 303 4.16 6.72 -16.70
CA ALA A 303 3.50 7.24 -15.49
C ALA A 303 2.21 8.01 -15.83
N LEU A 304 2.22 8.80 -16.90
CA LEU A 304 1.03 9.51 -17.37
C LEU A 304 -0.05 8.55 -17.88
N LEU A 305 0.31 7.45 -18.54
CA LEU A 305 -0.63 6.43 -18.97
C LEU A 305 -1.33 5.72 -17.80
N GLN A 306 -0.70 5.65 -16.63
CA GLN A 306 -1.31 5.08 -15.42
C GLN A 306 -2.44 5.94 -14.81
N MET A 307 -2.91 6.98 -15.49
CA MET A 307 -4.04 7.82 -15.06
C MET A 307 -5.29 7.02 -14.71
N ASN A 308 -5.58 5.97 -15.43
CA ASN A 308 -6.83 5.21 -15.32
C ASN A 308 -6.72 3.99 -14.39
N SER A 309 -5.97 4.07 -13.28
CA SER A 309 -5.85 2.91 -12.41
C SER A 309 -7.19 2.50 -11.78
N VAL A 310 -7.47 1.23 -11.88
CA VAL A 310 -8.69 0.48 -11.57
C VAL A 310 -9.23 0.63 -10.14
N THR A 311 -8.48 1.23 -9.22
CA THR A 311 -8.87 1.36 -7.80
C THR A 311 -10.20 2.07 -7.57
N THR A 312 -10.61 2.95 -8.47
CA THR A 312 -11.87 3.72 -8.34
C THR A 312 -13.11 2.94 -8.76
N ALA A 313 -12.94 2.09 -9.75
CA ALA A 313 -14.03 1.24 -10.22
C ALA A 313 -14.43 0.18 -9.18
N THR A 314 -13.46 -0.28 -8.37
CA THR A 314 -13.69 -1.23 -7.28
C THR A 314 -14.62 -0.65 -6.20
N ILE A 315 -14.55 0.64 -5.93
CA ILE A 315 -15.41 1.31 -4.93
C ILE A 315 -16.87 1.39 -5.42
N ARG A 316 -17.10 1.64 -6.71
CA ARG A 316 -18.45 1.66 -7.29
C ARG A 316 -19.09 0.29 -7.40
N LEU A 317 -18.32 -0.77 -7.68
CA LEU A 317 -18.85 -2.13 -7.70
C LEU A 317 -19.35 -2.61 -6.34
N LEU A 318 -18.81 -2.07 -5.24
CA LEU A 318 -19.30 -2.33 -3.89
C LEU A 318 -20.68 -1.70 -3.61
N ASP A 319 -21.01 -0.57 -4.28
CA ASP A 319 -22.33 0.06 -4.17
C ASP A 319 -23.47 -0.74 -4.86
N TRP A 320 -23.13 -1.64 -5.80
CA TRP A 320 -24.11 -2.50 -6.50
C TRP A 320 -24.38 -3.84 -5.81
N SER A 321 -23.66 -4.13 -4.71
CA SER A 321 -23.75 -5.43 -4.01
C SER A 321 -24.60 -5.39 -2.75
N ILE A 322 -25.19 -4.26 -2.40
CA ILE A 322 -26.15 -4.05 -1.32
C ILE A 322 -27.51 -3.71 -1.91
#